data_d82a0277f43d112cba2fb59d152cd692
#
_entry.id   d82a0277f43d112cba2fb59d152cd692
#
_cell.length_a   1.000
_cell.length_b   1.000
_cell.length_c   1.000
_cell.angle_alpha   90.00
_cell.angle_beta   90.00
_cell.angle_gamma   90.00
#
_symmetry.space_group_name_H-M   'P 1'
#
loop_
_entity.id
_entity.type
_entity.pdbx_description
1 polymer ?
#
loop_
_entity_poly.entity_id
_entity_poly.type
_entity_poly.pdbx_seq_one_letter_code
_entity_poly.pdbx_strand_id
1 'polypeptide(L)'
;MHMRLMLLGGGNALGQALIRQGAEEDIGFLAPRPPDSGWDAASLTQLIDDTRPDALINLAYYHDWFQAETASEARFAPQERAVERLAELCQHHSILLLQPSSYRVFDGARATAYSEKDEPLPLGVRGQALWRIEQSVRATCPRHVLLRFGWLLDDSAQGLLGRFLQRAERDAELLLADDRRGNPTPVDDAARVIL
;
A
#
# COMPACT_ATOMS: atom_id res chain seq x y z
N MET A 1 -25.51 9.14 9.61
CA MET A 1 -24.98 7.79 9.82
C MET A 1 -23.48 7.91 9.58
N HIS A 2 -22.65 7.77 10.62
CA HIS A 2 -21.20 7.88 10.42
C HIS A 2 -20.69 6.67 9.63
N MET A 3 -19.94 6.92 8.58
CA MET A 3 -19.27 5.90 7.78
C MET A 3 -18.21 5.19 8.64
N ARG A 4 -18.22 3.86 8.69
CA ARG A 4 -17.24 3.06 9.43
C ARG A 4 -16.07 2.78 8.53
N LEU A 5 -14.95 3.45 8.76
CA LEU A 5 -13.73 3.30 8.00
C LEU A 5 -12.78 2.35 8.71
N MET A 6 -12.37 1.28 8.02
CA MET A 6 -11.33 0.38 8.52
C MET A 6 -9.99 0.69 7.86
N LEU A 7 -8.94 0.71 8.68
CA LEU A 7 -7.57 0.91 8.24
C LEU A 7 -6.69 -0.25 8.70
N LEU A 8 -6.35 -1.16 7.80
CA LEU A 8 -5.33 -2.16 8.07
C LEU A 8 -3.95 -1.53 7.93
N GLY A 9 -3.07 -1.75 8.90
CA GLY A 9 -1.73 -1.18 8.89
C GLY A 9 -1.65 0.26 9.42
N GLY A 10 -2.54 0.65 10.33
CA GLY A 10 -2.52 1.97 10.97
C GLY A 10 -1.22 2.34 11.69
N GLY A 11 -0.34 1.38 11.95
CA GLY A 11 0.97 1.61 12.59
C GLY A 11 2.11 2.00 11.65
N ASN A 12 1.94 1.91 10.31
CA ASN A 12 2.97 2.36 9.37
C ASN A 12 2.86 3.88 9.07
N ALA A 13 3.86 4.44 8.37
CA ALA A 13 3.97 5.87 8.13
C ALA A 13 2.70 6.46 7.47
N LEU A 14 2.20 5.85 6.40
CA LEU A 14 1.00 6.32 5.72
C LEU A 14 -0.26 6.13 6.58
N GLY A 15 -0.36 5.02 7.32
CA GLY A 15 -1.46 4.78 8.26
C GLY A 15 -1.51 5.81 9.39
N GLN A 16 -0.37 6.19 9.94
CA GLN A 16 -0.28 7.24 10.96
C GLN A 16 -0.66 8.62 10.38
N ALA A 17 -0.24 8.92 9.16
CA ALA A 17 -0.63 10.16 8.47
C ALA A 17 -2.15 10.22 8.26
N LEU A 18 -2.78 9.12 7.84
CA LEU A 18 -4.24 9.02 7.68
C LEU A 18 -4.98 9.23 9.01
N ILE A 19 -4.53 8.58 10.08
CA ILE A 19 -5.16 8.73 11.40
C ILE A 19 -5.04 10.18 11.89
N ARG A 20 -3.87 10.79 11.74
CA ARG A 20 -3.64 12.18 12.18
C ARG A 20 -4.52 13.16 11.40
N GLN A 21 -4.47 13.12 10.06
CA GLN A 21 -5.24 14.05 9.23
C GLN A 21 -6.74 13.78 9.29
N GLY A 22 -7.16 12.50 9.37
CA GLY A 22 -8.55 12.16 9.57
C GLY A 22 -9.14 12.75 10.86
N ALA A 23 -8.35 12.77 11.94
CA ALA A 23 -8.79 13.39 13.19
C ALA A 23 -8.99 14.91 13.07
N GLU A 24 -8.25 15.59 12.19
CA GLU A 24 -8.42 17.01 11.91
C GLU A 24 -9.73 17.29 11.11
N GLU A 25 -10.20 16.29 10.37
CA GLU A 25 -11.44 16.37 9.56
C GLU A 25 -12.64 15.63 10.19
N ASP A 26 -12.55 15.26 11.47
CA ASP A 26 -13.57 14.47 12.20
C ASP A 26 -13.84 13.08 11.58
N ILE A 27 -12.84 12.51 10.95
CA ILE A 27 -12.87 11.16 10.36
C ILE A 27 -12.20 10.17 11.32
N GLY A 28 -12.97 9.23 11.86
CA GLY A 28 -12.48 8.16 12.72
C GLY A 28 -12.19 6.87 11.98
N PHE A 29 -11.06 6.23 12.29
CA PHE A 29 -10.68 4.92 11.75
C PHE A 29 -10.77 3.81 12.79
N LEU A 30 -11.35 2.68 12.42
CA LEU A 30 -11.11 1.41 13.09
C LEU A 30 -9.78 0.85 12.57
N ALA A 31 -8.72 0.95 13.36
CA ALA A 31 -7.36 0.52 12.98
C ALA A 31 -6.90 -0.65 13.87
N PRO A 32 -7.33 -1.89 13.58
CA PRO A 32 -6.99 -3.06 14.38
C PRO A 32 -5.50 -3.40 14.26
N ARG A 33 -4.93 -3.92 15.35
CA ARG A 33 -3.58 -4.47 15.32
C ARG A 33 -3.57 -5.81 14.60
N PRO A 34 -2.53 -6.10 13.82
CA PRO A 34 -2.38 -7.41 13.22
C PRO A 34 -2.20 -8.47 14.32
N PRO A 35 -2.63 -9.73 14.06
CA PRO A 35 -2.20 -10.87 14.86
C PRO A 35 -0.68 -11.01 14.88
N ASP A 36 -0.12 -11.74 15.84
CA ASP A 36 1.33 -11.98 15.91
C ASP A 36 1.90 -12.66 14.66
N SER A 37 1.08 -13.49 13.98
CA SER A 37 1.41 -14.11 12.69
C SER A 37 1.30 -13.17 11.49
N GLY A 38 0.85 -11.93 11.68
CA GLY A 38 0.44 -11.02 10.61
C GLY A 38 -0.98 -11.29 10.10
N TRP A 39 -1.42 -10.48 9.15
CA TRP A 39 -2.72 -10.67 8.49
C TRP A 39 -2.66 -11.83 7.50
N ASP A 40 -3.59 -12.76 7.64
CA ASP A 40 -3.84 -13.86 6.70
C ASP A 40 -5.32 -13.92 6.30
N ALA A 41 -5.67 -14.84 5.41
CA ALA A 41 -7.04 -14.99 4.92
C ALA A 41 -8.05 -15.30 6.02
N ALA A 42 -7.67 -16.06 7.06
CA ALA A 42 -8.56 -16.44 8.15
C ALA A 42 -8.84 -15.27 9.10
N SER A 43 -7.79 -14.59 9.56
CA SER A 43 -7.91 -13.42 10.44
C SER A 43 -8.64 -12.25 9.77
N LEU A 44 -8.41 -12.04 8.48
CA LEU A 44 -9.15 -11.04 7.70
C LEU A 44 -10.63 -11.40 7.57
N THR A 45 -10.96 -12.68 7.35
CA THR A 45 -12.36 -13.13 7.29
C THR A 45 -13.08 -12.83 8.59
N GLN A 46 -12.53 -13.26 9.73
CA GLN A 46 -13.12 -13.01 11.03
C GLN A 46 -13.29 -11.52 11.30
N LEU A 47 -12.26 -10.72 11.05
CA LEU A 47 -12.30 -9.29 11.27
C LEU A 47 -13.42 -8.60 10.47
N ILE A 48 -13.55 -8.92 9.18
CA ILE A 48 -14.55 -8.29 8.31
C ILE A 48 -15.97 -8.74 8.69
N ASP A 49 -16.17 -10.02 9.00
CA ASP A 49 -17.46 -10.56 9.43
C ASP A 49 -17.95 -9.92 10.74
N ASP A 50 -17.03 -9.67 11.68
CA ASP A 50 -17.32 -9.09 12.98
C ASP A 50 -17.59 -7.57 12.89
N THR A 51 -16.89 -6.86 12.03
CA THR A 51 -16.89 -5.39 12.00
C THR A 51 -17.76 -4.79 10.91
N ARG A 52 -17.80 -5.42 9.72
CA ARG A 52 -18.54 -4.97 8.52
C ARG A 52 -18.40 -3.47 8.26
N PRO A 53 -17.19 -2.99 7.96
CA PRO A 53 -16.96 -1.58 7.66
C PRO A 53 -17.64 -1.16 6.36
N ASP A 54 -17.90 0.13 6.18
CA ASP A 54 -18.43 0.68 4.92
C ASP A 54 -17.34 0.86 3.86
N ALA A 55 -16.10 1.15 4.31
CA ALA A 55 -14.91 1.21 3.48
C ALA A 55 -13.68 0.68 4.22
N LEU A 56 -12.72 0.15 3.47
CA LEU A 56 -11.48 -0.44 3.97
C LEU A 56 -10.27 0.05 3.18
N ILE A 57 -9.26 0.55 3.89
CA ILE A 57 -7.95 0.92 3.33
C ILE A 57 -6.95 -0.16 3.74
N ASN A 58 -6.36 -0.84 2.74
CA ASN A 58 -5.46 -1.96 2.99
C ASN A 58 -3.98 -1.54 2.96
N LEU A 59 -3.43 -1.14 4.10
CA LEU A 59 -1.99 -0.93 4.28
C LEU A 59 -1.31 -2.06 5.07
N ALA A 60 -1.93 -3.26 5.15
CA ALA A 60 -1.44 -4.39 5.94
C ALA A 60 0.01 -4.79 5.60
N TYR A 61 0.39 -4.66 4.34
CA TYR A 61 1.70 -5.09 3.83
C TYR A 61 2.56 -3.92 3.33
N TYR A 62 2.30 -2.71 3.84
CA TYR A 62 2.97 -1.47 3.44
C TYR A 62 4.49 -1.58 3.38
N HIS A 63 5.11 -2.16 4.43
CA HIS A 63 6.56 -2.32 4.49
C HIS A 63 7.09 -3.13 3.31
N ASP A 64 6.48 -4.27 3.02
CA ASP A 64 6.94 -5.17 1.94
C ASP A 64 6.76 -4.56 0.57
N TRP A 65 5.66 -3.81 0.38
CA TRP A 65 5.35 -3.21 -0.91
C TRP A 65 6.17 -1.96 -1.21
N PHE A 66 6.49 -1.16 -0.20
CA PHE A 66 7.08 0.17 -0.42
C PHE A 66 8.47 0.34 0.19
N GLN A 67 8.80 -0.31 1.30
CA GLN A 67 10.01 -0.04 2.07
C GLN A 67 11.04 -1.18 2.05
N ALA A 68 10.62 -2.44 1.97
CA ALA A 68 11.56 -3.58 2.03
C ALA A 68 12.59 -3.53 0.91
N GLU A 69 13.86 -3.78 1.23
CA GLU A 69 14.96 -3.81 0.25
C GLU A 69 14.90 -5.06 -0.63
N THR A 70 14.54 -6.19 -0.04
CA THR A 70 14.46 -7.49 -0.73
C THR A 70 13.04 -7.84 -1.13
N ALA A 71 12.89 -8.50 -2.27
CA ALA A 71 11.65 -9.01 -2.79
C ALA A 71 11.80 -10.47 -3.23
N SER A 72 10.86 -11.32 -2.85
CA SER A 72 10.82 -12.73 -3.28
C SER A 72 9.38 -13.20 -3.47
N GLU A 73 9.15 -14.16 -4.36
CA GLU A 73 7.84 -14.76 -4.58
C GLU A 73 7.30 -15.40 -3.29
N ALA A 74 8.16 -16.07 -2.50
CA ALA A 74 7.77 -16.68 -1.24
C ALA A 74 7.19 -15.66 -0.24
N ARG A 75 7.66 -14.41 -0.29
CA ARG A 75 7.17 -13.33 0.56
C ARG A 75 5.83 -12.79 0.10
N PHE A 76 5.63 -12.66 -1.21
CA PHE A 76 4.43 -12.05 -1.78
C PHE A 76 3.26 -13.02 -1.94
N ALA A 77 3.49 -14.29 -2.22
CA ALA A 77 2.43 -15.25 -2.46
C ALA A 77 1.38 -15.37 -1.30
N PRO A 78 1.75 -15.36 -0.01
CA PRO A 78 0.77 -15.29 1.07
C PRO A 78 -0.03 -13.99 1.07
N GLN A 79 0.60 -12.87 0.75
CA GLN A 79 -0.06 -11.56 0.70
C GLN A 79 -1.05 -11.47 -0.46
N GLU A 80 -0.70 -12.00 -1.63
CA GLU A 80 -1.60 -12.09 -2.79
C GLU A 80 -2.88 -12.84 -2.43
N ARG A 81 -2.76 -14.03 -1.80
CA ARG A 81 -3.92 -14.80 -1.33
C ARG A 81 -4.76 -14.08 -0.28
N ALA A 82 -4.10 -13.37 0.63
CA ALA A 82 -4.80 -12.60 1.66
C ALA A 82 -5.57 -11.42 1.05
N VAL A 83 -5.00 -10.72 0.06
CA VAL A 83 -5.69 -9.62 -0.64
C VAL A 83 -6.81 -10.15 -1.54
N GLU A 84 -6.62 -11.28 -2.21
CA GLU A 84 -7.69 -11.95 -2.97
C GLU A 84 -8.89 -12.25 -2.05
N ARG A 85 -8.63 -12.86 -0.88
CA ARG A 85 -9.67 -13.11 0.11
C ARG A 85 -10.34 -11.82 0.61
N LEU A 86 -9.55 -10.77 0.84
CA LEU A 86 -10.06 -9.47 1.24
C LEU A 86 -10.99 -8.87 0.17
N ALA A 87 -10.63 -8.98 -1.10
CA ALA A 87 -11.45 -8.51 -2.21
C ALA A 87 -12.78 -9.27 -2.31
N GLU A 88 -12.79 -10.61 -2.09
CA GLU A 88 -14.01 -11.42 -2.00
C GLU A 88 -14.92 -10.96 -0.86
N LEU A 89 -14.36 -10.73 0.32
CA LEU A 89 -15.10 -10.27 1.50
C LEU A 89 -15.70 -8.86 1.26
N CYS A 90 -14.90 -7.96 0.68
CA CYS A 90 -15.37 -6.62 0.33
C CYS A 90 -16.53 -6.68 -0.69
N GLN A 91 -16.44 -7.54 -1.69
CA GLN A 91 -17.53 -7.77 -2.63
C GLN A 91 -18.77 -8.33 -1.93
N HIS A 92 -18.60 -9.37 -1.10
CA HIS A 92 -19.70 -10.02 -0.41
C HIS A 92 -20.48 -9.07 0.52
N HIS A 93 -19.77 -8.20 1.23
CA HIS A 93 -20.36 -7.24 2.17
C HIS A 93 -20.58 -5.85 1.60
N SER A 94 -20.35 -5.65 0.27
CA SER A 94 -20.49 -4.35 -0.41
C SER A 94 -19.58 -3.24 0.18
N ILE A 95 -18.41 -3.60 0.68
CA ILE A 95 -17.40 -2.70 1.24
C ILE A 95 -16.61 -2.03 0.11
N LEU A 96 -16.37 -0.72 0.20
CA LEU A 96 -15.43 -0.04 -0.70
C LEU A 96 -13.98 -0.40 -0.32
N LEU A 97 -13.24 -1.02 -1.23
CA LEU A 97 -11.84 -1.39 -1.02
C LEU A 97 -10.89 -0.36 -1.63
N LEU A 98 -10.07 0.30 -0.82
CA LEU A 98 -8.94 1.09 -1.27
C LEU A 98 -7.67 0.22 -1.16
N GLN A 99 -7.12 -0.16 -2.32
CA GLN A 99 -5.95 -1.04 -2.42
C GLN A 99 -4.76 -0.28 -2.98
N PRO A 100 -3.72 -0.01 -2.16
CA PRO A 100 -2.47 0.55 -2.64
C PRO A 100 -1.74 -0.37 -3.61
N SER A 101 -1.14 0.24 -4.60
CA SER A 101 -0.23 -0.34 -5.57
C SER A 101 0.94 0.63 -5.83
N SER A 102 1.78 0.36 -6.81
CA SER A 102 2.98 1.13 -7.05
C SER A 102 3.24 1.35 -8.54
N TYR A 103 3.94 2.44 -8.87
CA TYR A 103 4.55 2.68 -10.19
C TYR A 103 5.37 1.49 -10.72
N ARG A 104 5.81 0.58 -9.84
CA ARG A 104 6.60 -0.62 -10.19
C ARG A 104 5.84 -1.62 -11.05
N VAL A 105 4.55 -1.43 -11.25
CA VAL A 105 3.76 -2.20 -12.24
C VAL A 105 4.13 -1.84 -13.68
N PHE A 106 4.84 -0.73 -13.90
CA PHE A 106 5.34 -0.31 -15.21
C PHE A 106 6.83 -0.65 -15.37
N ASP A 107 7.26 -0.80 -16.63
CA ASP A 107 8.65 -1.11 -17.00
C ASP A 107 9.62 0.08 -16.90
N GLY A 108 9.11 1.30 -16.88
CA GLY A 108 9.94 2.51 -16.85
C GLY A 108 10.60 2.85 -18.19
N ALA A 109 10.26 2.20 -19.29
CA ALA A 109 10.92 2.38 -20.58
C ALA A 109 10.53 3.68 -21.31
N ARG A 110 9.49 4.37 -20.85
CA ARG A 110 8.99 5.60 -21.50
C ARG A 110 9.67 6.84 -20.90
N ALA A 111 9.97 7.79 -21.78
CA ALA A 111 10.44 9.13 -21.36
C ALA A 111 9.31 10.04 -20.86
N THR A 112 8.06 9.73 -21.20
CA THR A 112 6.86 10.46 -20.78
C THR A 112 6.21 9.78 -19.56
N ALA A 113 5.40 10.53 -18.81
CA ALA A 113 4.65 9.97 -17.70
C ALA A 113 3.71 8.84 -18.15
N TYR A 114 3.56 7.84 -17.27
CA TYR A 114 2.52 6.81 -17.42
C TYR A 114 1.18 7.35 -16.92
N SER A 115 0.12 6.84 -17.48
CA SER A 115 -1.26 7.08 -17.08
C SER A 115 -1.92 5.80 -16.55
N GLU A 116 -3.11 5.92 -16.01
CA GLU A 116 -3.90 4.78 -15.52
C GLU A 116 -4.34 3.84 -16.66
N LYS A 117 -4.32 4.33 -17.91
CA LYS A 117 -4.72 3.58 -19.11
C LYS A 117 -3.57 2.80 -19.74
N ASP A 118 -2.33 3.10 -19.35
CA ASP A 118 -1.17 2.40 -19.88
C ASP A 118 -1.12 0.98 -19.34
N GLU A 119 -0.76 0.04 -20.22
CA GLU A 119 -0.66 -1.36 -19.84
C GLU A 119 0.51 -1.61 -18.88
N PRO A 120 0.29 -2.27 -17.75
CA PRO A 120 1.36 -2.66 -16.84
C PRO A 120 2.28 -3.73 -17.45
N LEU A 121 3.59 -3.50 -17.35
CA LEU A 121 4.66 -4.40 -17.78
C LEU A 121 5.73 -4.51 -16.71
N PRO A 122 5.44 -5.12 -15.56
CA PRO A 122 6.36 -5.15 -14.42
C PRO A 122 7.59 -6.01 -14.69
N LEU A 123 8.79 -5.45 -14.47
CA LEU A 123 10.08 -6.13 -14.68
C LEU A 123 10.54 -6.94 -13.47
N GLY A 124 10.18 -6.53 -12.26
CA GLY A 124 10.67 -7.14 -11.03
C GLY A 124 9.59 -7.87 -10.24
N VAL A 125 10.02 -8.80 -9.39
CA VAL A 125 9.14 -9.65 -8.56
C VAL A 125 8.08 -8.84 -7.80
N ARG A 126 8.46 -7.72 -7.20
CA ARG A 126 7.51 -6.86 -6.47
C ARG A 126 6.46 -6.24 -7.41
N GLY A 127 6.87 -5.72 -8.55
CA GLY A 127 5.95 -5.16 -9.54
C GLY A 127 4.99 -6.22 -10.08
N GLN A 128 5.49 -7.43 -10.35
CA GLN A 128 4.68 -8.56 -10.79
C GLN A 128 3.66 -8.98 -9.74
N ALA A 129 4.05 -9.05 -8.46
CA ALA A 129 3.15 -9.36 -7.36
C ALA A 129 2.04 -8.29 -7.21
N LEU A 130 2.42 -7.00 -7.21
CA LEU A 130 1.46 -5.91 -7.14
C LEU A 130 0.50 -5.90 -8.34
N TRP A 131 1.00 -6.22 -9.54
CA TRP A 131 0.15 -6.33 -10.72
C TRP A 131 -0.85 -7.49 -10.60
N ARG A 132 -0.45 -8.67 -10.12
CA ARG A 132 -1.37 -9.79 -9.84
C ARG A 132 -2.44 -9.39 -8.81
N ILE A 133 -2.05 -8.66 -7.76
CA ILE A 133 -2.98 -8.10 -6.77
C ILE A 133 -4.00 -7.16 -7.45
N GLU A 134 -3.53 -6.22 -8.28
CA GLU A 134 -4.46 -5.32 -9.01
C GLU A 134 -5.44 -6.09 -9.89
N GLN A 135 -4.96 -7.10 -10.62
CA GLN A 135 -5.82 -7.94 -11.47
C GLN A 135 -6.87 -8.69 -10.63
N SER A 136 -6.46 -9.30 -9.52
CA SER A 136 -7.36 -10.00 -8.61
C SER A 136 -8.43 -9.08 -8.02
N VAL A 137 -8.05 -7.89 -7.54
CA VAL A 137 -8.98 -6.90 -7.00
C VAL A 137 -9.97 -6.43 -8.06
N ARG A 138 -9.51 -6.11 -9.28
CA ARG A 138 -10.37 -5.69 -10.40
C ARG A 138 -11.38 -6.76 -10.80
N ALA A 139 -10.96 -8.02 -10.81
CA ALA A 139 -11.80 -9.13 -11.20
C ALA A 139 -12.86 -9.47 -10.14
N THR A 140 -12.54 -9.28 -8.86
CA THR A 140 -13.32 -9.78 -7.74
C THR A 140 -14.18 -8.72 -7.06
N CYS A 141 -13.68 -7.50 -6.87
CA CYS A 141 -14.35 -6.44 -6.12
C CYS A 141 -14.67 -5.23 -7.01
N PRO A 142 -15.89 -5.09 -7.56
CA PRO A 142 -16.28 -3.95 -8.40
C PRO A 142 -16.17 -2.59 -7.69
N ARG A 143 -16.39 -2.57 -6.37
CA ARG A 143 -16.27 -1.35 -5.55
C ARG A 143 -14.85 -1.23 -5.00
N HIS A 144 -13.92 -0.82 -5.85
CA HIS A 144 -12.53 -0.61 -5.44
C HIS A 144 -11.94 0.69 -5.97
N VAL A 145 -10.89 1.14 -5.30
CA VAL A 145 -9.96 2.17 -5.77
C VAL A 145 -8.55 1.59 -5.71
N LEU A 146 -7.82 1.61 -6.82
CA LEU A 146 -6.41 1.22 -6.88
C LEU A 146 -5.54 2.48 -6.89
N LEU A 147 -4.61 2.58 -5.94
CA LEU A 147 -3.77 3.76 -5.73
C LEU A 147 -2.32 3.41 -6.05
N ARG A 148 -1.83 3.78 -7.24
CA ARG A 148 -0.44 3.56 -7.65
C ARG A 148 0.43 4.70 -7.16
N PHE A 149 1.19 4.47 -6.10
CA PHE A 149 2.10 5.46 -5.55
C PHE A 149 3.46 5.45 -6.24
N GLY A 150 4.09 6.63 -6.27
CA GLY A 150 5.50 6.81 -6.57
C GLY A 150 6.40 6.42 -5.40
N TRP A 151 7.47 7.19 -5.18
CA TRP A 151 8.33 7.00 -4.02
C TRP A 151 7.68 7.64 -2.80
N LEU A 152 7.10 6.83 -1.93
CA LEU A 152 6.54 7.33 -0.68
C LEU A 152 7.67 7.78 0.24
N LEU A 153 7.63 9.04 0.62
CA LEU A 153 8.60 9.67 1.49
C LEU A 153 7.97 9.94 2.86
N ASP A 154 8.59 9.42 3.88
CA ASP A 154 8.29 9.71 5.28
C ASP A 154 9.56 10.14 6.01
N ASP A 155 9.40 10.69 7.21
CA ASP A 155 10.46 11.17 8.08
C ASP A 155 11.05 10.07 8.99
N SER A 156 10.58 8.83 8.85
CA SER A 156 11.07 7.71 9.64
C SER A 156 12.49 7.31 9.26
N ALA A 157 13.25 6.81 10.21
CA ALA A 157 14.59 6.29 9.99
C ALA A 157 14.60 5.09 8.99
N GLN A 158 13.49 4.36 8.88
CA GLN A 158 13.30 3.23 7.96
C GLN A 158 12.78 3.65 6.58
N GLY A 159 12.30 4.88 6.45
CA GLY A 159 11.88 5.46 5.17
C GLY A 159 13.02 5.63 4.17
N LEU A 160 12.70 5.94 2.93
CA LEU A 160 13.70 6.12 1.88
C LEU A 160 14.68 7.23 2.26
N LEU A 161 14.18 8.38 2.69
CA LEU A 161 15.00 9.53 3.06
C LEU A 161 15.85 9.24 4.31
N GLY A 162 15.27 8.64 5.34
CA GLY A 162 15.98 8.30 6.57
C GLY A 162 17.17 7.35 6.32
N ARG A 163 16.98 6.34 5.47
CA ARG A 163 18.08 5.46 5.06
C ARG A 163 19.18 6.17 4.28
N PHE A 164 18.84 7.12 3.42
CA PHE A 164 19.84 7.93 2.71
C PHE A 164 20.66 8.78 3.69
N LEU A 165 20.01 9.45 4.62
CA LEU A 165 20.67 10.27 5.64
C LEU A 165 21.61 9.45 6.52
N GLN A 166 21.15 8.29 7.02
CA GLN A 166 21.98 7.38 7.82
C GLN A 166 23.20 6.87 7.05
N ARG A 167 23.07 6.59 5.75
CA ARG A 167 24.22 6.20 4.93
C ARG A 167 25.19 7.37 4.71
N ALA A 168 24.66 8.56 4.45
CA ALA A 168 25.48 9.76 4.26
C ALA A 168 26.26 10.15 5.53
N GLU A 169 25.72 9.86 6.73
CA GLU A 169 26.41 10.08 8.00
C GLU A 169 27.53 9.07 8.27
N ARG A 170 27.33 7.82 7.80
CA ARG A 170 28.25 6.71 8.10
C ARG A 170 29.33 6.54 7.05
N ASP A 171 28.99 6.73 5.78
CA ASP A 171 29.84 6.42 4.64
C ASP A 171 30.52 7.70 4.16
N ALA A 172 31.85 7.64 3.95
CA ALA A 172 32.64 8.80 3.47
C ALA A 172 32.25 9.20 2.03
N GLU A 173 31.68 8.27 1.26
CA GLU A 173 31.22 8.47 -0.11
C GLU A 173 29.90 7.74 -0.32
N LEU A 174 28.92 8.44 -0.90
CA LEU A 174 27.60 7.88 -1.18
C LEU A 174 27.41 7.71 -2.68
N LEU A 175 27.40 6.47 -3.14
CA LEU A 175 27.09 6.12 -4.53
C LEU A 175 25.57 6.05 -4.72
N LEU A 176 25.06 6.88 -5.63
CA LEU A 176 23.65 6.93 -6.00
C LEU A 176 23.47 6.57 -7.48
N ALA A 177 22.35 5.91 -7.79
CA ALA A 177 21.96 5.66 -9.17
C ALA A 177 21.49 6.99 -9.81
N ASP A 178 22.01 7.33 -10.98
CA ASP A 178 21.68 8.55 -11.75
C ASP A 178 20.71 8.27 -12.92
N ASP A 179 20.43 7.01 -13.18
CA ASP A 179 19.55 6.50 -14.25
C ASP A 179 18.09 6.28 -13.81
N ARG A 180 17.78 6.47 -12.52
CA ARG A 180 16.44 6.23 -11.97
C ARG A 180 15.65 7.52 -11.86
N ARG A 181 14.45 7.47 -12.42
CA ARG A 181 13.46 8.57 -12.34
C ARG A 181 12.22 8.08 -11.61
N GLY A 182 11.59 8.96 -10.85
CA GLY A 182 10.36 8.65 -10.13
C GLY A 182 9.72 9.91 -9.56
N ASN A 183 8.49 9.77 -9.08
CA ASN A 183 7.74 10.85 -8.45
C ASN A 183 7.82 10.67 -6.93
N PRO A 184 8.59 11.49 -6.22
CA PRO A 184 8.55 11.51 -4.76
C PRO A 184 7.18 12.01 -4.32
N THR A 185 6.56 11.29 -3.37
CA THR A 185 5.24 11.60 -2.82
C THR A 185 5.34 11.57 -1.31
N PRO A 186 5.27 12.71 -0.62
CA PRO A 186 5.20 12.73 0.84
C PRO A 186 3.99 11.92 1.32
N VAL A 187 4.17 11.15 2.40
CA VAL A 187 3.06 10.34 2.95
C VAL A 187 1.88 11.19 3.42
N ASP A 188 2.14 12.43 3.85
CA ASP A 188 1.08 13.38 4.21
C ASP A 188 0.25 13.82 3.00
N ASP A 189 0.87 14.02 1.84
CA ASP A 189 0.14 14.31 0.61
C ASP A 189 -0.64 13.09 0.12
N ALA A 190 -0.05 11.89 0.24
CA ALA A 190 -0.75 10.64 -0.08
C ALA A 190 -1.98 10.43 0.83
N ALA A 191 -1.85 10.70 2.13
CA ALA A 191 -2.96 10.62 3.08
C ALA A 191 -4.08 11.59 2.73
N ARG A 192 -3.76 12.84 2.42
CA ARG A 192 -4.73 13.87 2.02
C ARG A 192 -5.53 13.50 0.76
N VAL A 193 -4.92 12.79 -0.17
CA VAL A 193 -5.60 12.33 -1.41
C VAL A 193 -6.53 11.14 -1.13
N ILE A 194 -6.22 10.35 -0.11
CA ILE A 194 -7.03 9.18 0.28
C ILE A 194 -8.28 9.60 1.08
N LEU A 195 -8.16 10.63 1.91
CA LEU A 195 -9.27 11.20 2.68
C LEU A 195 -10.24 11.99 1.81
#